data_3e2d3d34e5c2b55e8857ef5cb429ab92
#
_entry.id   3e2d3d34e5c2b55e8857ef5cb429ab92
#
_cell.length_a   1.000
_cell.length_b   1.000
_cell.length_c   1.000
_cell.angle_alpha   90.00
_cell.angle_beta   90.00
_cell.angle_gamma   90.00
#
_symmetry.space_group_name_H-M   'P 1'
#
loop_
_entity.id
_entity.type
_entity.pdbx_description
1 polymer ?
#
loop_
_entity_poly.entity_id
_entity_poly.type
_entity_poly.pdbx_seq_one_letter_code
_entity_poly.pdbx_strand_id
1 'polypeptide(L)'
;MRVLSLFDGIATGRLALEMAGVPVDLYIASEIDKDAKAVARANWPDMIHIGPVESVTAPDLPKIDLVIGGSPCQGFSRAGAGLNFNDPRSRLFFDYVRVLNEVRAKNPDVKFLLENVIMKREWEDVITEKLGVQPVHINSRAHSAQNRPRAYWSNIADLSPLSSGGGSRWTPSSTAAST
;
A
#
# COMPACT_ATOMS: atom_id res chain seq x y z
N MET A 1 6.94 -7.36 -13.28
CA MET A 1 5.69 -7.38 -12.48
C MET A 1 4.84 -6.17 -12.82
N ARG A 2 3.52 -6.32 -12.99
CA ARG A 2 2.57 -5.22 -13.21
C ARG A 2 1.85 -4.91 -11.91
N VAL A 3 1.98 -3.68 -11.45
CA VAL A 3 1.51 -3.22 -10.13
C VAL A 3 0.39 -2.22 -10.29
N LEU A 4 -0.67 -2.38 -9.49
CA LEU A 4 -1.70 -1.39 -9.25
C LEU A 4 -1.56 -0.89 -7.82
N SER A 5 -1.26 0.39 -7.64
CA SER A 5 -1.18 1.03 -6.34
C SER A 5 -2.39 1.95 -6.13
N LEU A 6 -3.15 1.68 -5.08
CA LEU A 6 -4.31 2.47 -4.68
C LEU A 6 -3.96 3.34 -3.48
N PHE A 7 -4.33 4.61 -3.50
CA PHE A 7 -3.94 5.60 -2.49
C PHE A 7 -2.42 5.73 -2.42
N ASP A 8 -1.79 5.87 -3.57
CA ASP A 8 -0.35 5.68 -3.78
C ASP A 8 0.53 6.68 -3.02
N GLY A 9 0.00 7.86 -2.72
CA GLY A 9 0.78 8.93 -2.09
C GLY A 9 1.96 9.33 -2.98
N ILE A 10 3.15 9.40 -2.39
CA ILE A 10 4.40 9.75 -3.07
C ILE A 10 5.12 8.53 -3.71
N ALA A 11 4.40 7.45 -3.97
CA ALA A 11 4.91 6.20 -4.55
C ALA A 11 5.91 5.43 -3.67
N THR A 12 5.70 5.42 -2.36
CA THR A 12 6.55 4.64 -1.44
C THR A 12 6.49 3.14 -1.71
N GLY A 13 5.37 2.63 -2.23
CA GLY A 13 5.25 1.25 -2.69
C GLY A 13 6.20 0.93 -3.85
N ARG A 14 6.34 1.85 -4.80
CA ARG A 14 7.29 1.72 -5.92
C ARG A 14 8.72 1.66 -5.41
N LEU A 15 9.09 2.58 -4.51
CA LEU A 15 10.40 2.59 -3.87
C LEU A 15 10.68 1.28 -3.12
N ALA A 16 9.71 0.78 -2.36
CA ALA A 16 9.87 -0.47 -1.61
C ALA A 16 10.14 -1.67 -2.53
N LEU A 17 9.44 -1.77 -3.66
CA LEU A 17 9.67 -2.83 -4.65
C LEU A 17 11.06 -2.73 -5.28
N GLU A 18 11.49 -1.52 -5.62
CA GLU A 18 12.83 -1.26 -6.16
C GLU A 18 13.93 -1.65 -5.15
N MET A 19 13.79 -1.23 -3.89
CA MET A 19 14.73 -1.61 -2.81
C MET A 19 14.75 -3.11 -2.54
N ALA A 20 13.64 -3.80 -2.76
CA ALA A 20 13.54 -5.26 -2.66
C ALA A 20 14.08 -5.99 -3.90
N GLY A 21 14.57 -5.28 -4.92
CA GLY A 21 15.05 -5.87 -6.17
C GLY A 21 13.95 -6.51 -7.02
N VAL A 22 12.69 -6.12 -6.81
CA VAL A 22 11.54 -6.64 -7.55
C VAL A 22 11.39 -5.87 -8.87
N PRO A 23 11.56 -6.49 -10.04
CA PRO A 23 11.42 -5.81 -11.32
C PRO A 23 9.95 -5.41 -11.55
N VAL A 24 9.72 -4.15 -11.84
CA VAL A 24 8.40 -3.59 -12.14
C VAL A 24 8.36 -3.14 -13.60
N ASP A 25 7.54 -3.83 -14.40
CA ASP A 25 7.38 -3.57 -15.83
C ASP A 25 6.33 -2.48 -16.09
N LEU A 26 5.36 -2.36 -15.18
CA LEU A 26 4.28 -1.39 -15.23
C LEU A 26 3.84 -1.01 -13.83
N TYR A 27 3.73 0.28 -13.56
CA TYR A 27 3.19 0.79 -12.30
C TYR A 27 2.05 1.76 -12.57
N ILE A 28 0.85 1.38 -12.15
CA ILE A 28 -0.38 2.18 -12.28
C ILE A 28 -0.77 2.67 -10.89
N ALA A 29 -0.94 3.97 -10.74
CA ALA A 29 -1.21 4.62 -9.47
C ALA A 29 -2.55 5.35 -9.46
N SER A 30 -3.38 5.06 -8.48
CA SER A 30 -4.55 5.83 -8.13
C SER A 30 -4.20 6.75 -6.96
N GLU A 31 -4.19 8.06 -7.21
CA GLU A 31 -3.89 9.11 -6.25
C GLU A 31 -4.57 10.41 -6.70
N ILE A 32 -5.13 11.16 -5.75
CA ILE A 32 -5.82 12.43 -6.02
C ILE A 32 -4.97 13.67 -5.66
N ASP A 33 -4.07 13.52 -4.69
CA ASP A 33 -3.23 14.60 -4.21
C ASP A 33 -2.25 15.05 -5.29
N LYS A 34 -2.26 16.35 -5.61
CA LYS A 34 -1.45 16.92 -6.70
C LYS A 34 0.04 16.94 -6.34
N ASP A 35 0.35 17.23 -5.07
CA ASP A 35 1.73 17.35 -4.61
C ASP A 35 2.37 15.97 -4.49
N ALA A 36 1.62 15.00 -3.96
CA ALA A 36 2.06 13.61 -3.94
C ALA A 36 2.36 13.07 -5.35
N LYS A 37 1.45 13.32 -6.31
CA LYS A 37 1.68 12.95 -7.73
C LYS A 37 2.87 13.66 -8.34
N ALA A 38 3.13 14.93 -7.99
CA ALA A 38 4.30 15.65 -8.49
C ALA A 38 5.61 15.00 -8.01
N VAL A 39 5.67 14.64 -6.71
CA VAL A 39 6.83 13.93 -6.14
C VAL A 39 7.01 12.56 -6.81
N ALA A 40 5.94 11.79 -6.96
CA ALA A 40 5.99 10.48 -7.60
C ALA A 40 6.51 10.57 -9.04
N ARG A 41 5.98 11.49 -9.86
CA ARG A 41 6.41 11.70 -11.25
C ARG A 41 7.85 12.19 -11.38
N ALA A 42 8.33 12.97 -10.42
CA ALA A 42 9.72 13.44 -10.43
C ALA A 42 10.72 12.29 -10.24
N ASN A 43 10.33 11.26 -9.46
CA ASN A 43 11.18 10.10 -9.21
C ASN A 43 10.97 8.98 -10.24
N TRP A 44 9.72 8.76 -10.68
CA TRP A 44 9.35 7.70 -11.63
C TRP A 44 8.43 8.25 -12.72
N PRO A 45 8.99 8.88 -13.76
CA PRO A 45 8.20 9.51 -14.83
C PRO A 45 7.45 8.50 -15.73
N ASP A 46 7.79 7.22 -15.62
CA ASP A 46 7.15 6.09 -16.33
C ASP A 46 5.84 5.63 -15.68
N MET A 47 5.50 6.12 -14.48
CA MET A 47 4.28 5.75 -13.80
C MET A 47 3.02 6.30 -14.48
N ILE A 48 1.97 5.49 -14.52
CA ILE A 48 0.66 5.88 -15.05
C ILE A 48 -0.28 6.26 -13.89
N HIS A 49 -0.73 7.51 -13.87
CA HIS A 49 -1.70 7.98 -12.88
C HIS A 49 -3.13 7.95 -13.46
N ILE A 50 -4.04 7.24 -12.78
CA ILE A 50 -5.41 6.98 -13.26
C ILE A 50 -6.52 7.69 -12.45
N GLY A 51 -6.14 8.62 -11.55
CA GLY A 51 -7.10 9.43 -10.80
C GLY A 51 -7.64 8.75 -9.53
N PRO A 52 -8.87 9.08 -9.11
CA PRO A 52 -9.46 8.61 -7.86
C PRO A 52 -9.83 7.12 -7.92
N VAL A 53 -9.73 6.43 -6.76
CA VAL A 53 -10.00 4.99 -6.65
C VAL A 53 -11.44 4.62 -7.00
N GLU A 54 -12.38 5.52 -6.77
CA GLU A 54 -13.81 5.32 -7.06
C GLU A 54 -14.08 5.11 -8.55
N SER A 55 -13.24 5.69 -9.41
CA SER A 55 -13.35 5.54 -10.87
C SER A 55 -12.48 4.43 -11.45
N VAL A 56 -11.68 3.76 -10.63
CA VAL A 56 -10.87 2.63 -11.10
C VAL A 56 -11.75 1.42 -11.36
N THR A 57 -11.68 0.88 -12.58
CA THR A 57 -12.37 -0.35 -12.98
C THR A 57 -11.36 -1.34 -13.57
N ALA A 58 -11.42 -2.60 -13.15
CA ALA A 58 -10.49 -3.61 -13.65
C ALA A 58 -10.65 -3.93 -15.16
N PRO A 59 -11.84 -3.83 -15.80
CA PRO A 59 -11.96 -3.97 -17.25
C PRO A 59 -11.00 -3.10 -18.05
N ASP A 60 -10.71 -1.89 -17.58
CA ASP A 60 -9.85 -0.92 -18.24
C ASP A 60 -8.35 -1.14 -17.97
N LEU A 61 -8.04 -2.07 -17.05
CA LEU A 61 -6.67 -2.36 -16.66
C LEU A 61 -6.09 -3.59 -17.40
N PRO A 62 -4.79 -3.63 -17.68
CA PRO A 62 -4.11 -4.85 -18.11
C PRO A 62 -4.16 -5.90 -16.99
N LYS A 63 -3.67 -7.12 -17.26
CA LYS A 63 -3.49 -8.12 -16.20
C LYS A 63 -2.56 -7.54 -15.13
N ILE A 64 -3.02 -7.43 -13.89
CA ILE A 64 -2.27 -6.96 -12.71
C ILE A 64 -1.73 -8.16 -11.94
N ASP A 65 -0.49 -8.10 -11.51
CA ASP A 65 0.19 -9.16 -10.76
C ASP A 65 0.22 -8.86 -9.26
N LEU A 66 0.18 -7.56 -8.88
CA LEU A 66 0.18 -7.10 -7.49
C LEU A 66 -0.72 -5.87 -7.32
N VAL A 67 -1.62 -5.91 -6.34
CA VAL A 67 -2.38 -4.75 -5.86
C VAL A 67 -1.83 -4.34 -4.50
N ILE A 68 -1.36 -3.09 -4.37
CA ILE A 68 -0.93 -2.53 -3.09
C ILE A 68 -1.77 -1.30 -2.75
N GLY A 69 -1.89 -0.97 -1.46
CA GLY A 69 -2.57 0.25 -1.05
C GLY A 69 -2.58 0.48 0.45
N GLY A 70 -2.84 1.73 0.81
CA GLY A 70 -3.07 2.16 2.19
C GLY A 70 -4.31 3.04 2.25
N SER A 71 -5.49 2.44 2.45
CA SER A 71 -6.72 3.23 2.48
C SER A 71 -6.71 4.24 3.63
N PRO A 72 -7.31 5.45 3.45
CA PRO A 72 -7.39 6.44 4.51
C PRO A 72 -7.98 5.89 5.79
N CYS A 73 -7.30 6.16 6.91
CA CYS A 73 -7.61 5.60 8.23
C CYS A 73 -8.34 6.56 9.16
N GLN A 74 -8.74 7.75 8.68
CA GLN A 74 -9.21 8.84 9.54
C GLN A 74 -10.48 8.51 10.32
N GLY A 75 -11.29 7.55 9.86
CA GLY A 75 -12.43 7.00 10.62
C GLY A 75 -12.03 5.92 11.65
N PHE A 76 -10.86 5.29 11.51
CA PHE A 76 -10.41 4.16 12.34
C PHE A 76 -9.35 4.54 13.36
N SER A 77 -8.71 5.71 13.22
CA SER A 77 -7.61 6.11 14.11
C SER A 77 -8.13 6.42 15.52
N ARG A 78 -7.32 6.08 16.55
CA ARG A 78 -7.59 6.44 17.95
C ARG A 78 -7.70 7.95 18.18
N ALA A 79 -7.08 8.75 17.33
CA ALA A 79 -7.11 10.21 17.36
C ALA A 79 -8.25 10.82 16.53
N GLY A 80 -8.99 10.00 15.76
CA GLY A 80 -10.13 10.43 14.95
C GLY A 80 -11.44 10.45 15.73
N ALA A 81 -12.50 10.97 15.09
CA ALA A 81 -13.84 11.10 15.70
C ALA A 81 -14.56 9.74 15.96
N GLY A 82 -13.92 8.61 15.67
CA GLY A 82 -14.45 7.27 15.94
C GLY A 82 -15.70 6.90 15.12
N LEU A 83 -15.89 7.55 13.95
CA LEU A 83 -17.06 7.35 13.10
C LEU A 83 -17.07 6.01 12.35
N ASN A 84 -15.98 5.24 12.44
CA ASN A 84 -15.86 3.90 11.86
C ASN A 84 -16.17 3.88 10.34
N PHE A 85 -16.85 2.82 9.88
CA PHE A 85 -17.30 2.66 8.50
C PHE A 85 -18.40 3.65 8.07
N ASN A 86 -18.98 4.44 8.99
CA ASN A 86 -19.90 5.53 8.67
C ASN A 86 -19.18 6.82 8.24
N ASP A 87 -17.85 6.90 8.43
CA ASP A 87 -17.05 8.00 7.87
C ASP A 87 -16.91 7.83 6.35
N PRO A 88 -17.23 8.85 5.54
CA PRO A 88 -17.07 8.77 4.08
C PRO A 88 -15.67 8.35 3.63
N ARG A 89 -14.63 8.66 4.42
CA ARG A 89 -13.25 8.30 4.14
C ARG A 89 -12.94 6.82 4.42
N SER A 90 -13.65 6.21 5.36
CA SER A 90 -13.59 4.76 5.60
C SER A 90 -14.24 3.96 4.47
N ARG A 91 -15.17 4.56 3.73
CA ARG A 91 -15.79 3.97 2.54
C ARG A 91 -14.76 3.61 1.49
N LEU A 92 -13.68 4.37 1.38
CA LEU A 92 -12.59 4.12 0.42
C LEU A 92 -11.90 2.76 0.62
N PHE A 93 -11.97 2.17 1.82
CA PHE A 93 -11.55 0.77 2.02
C PHE A 93 -12.40 -0.20 1.18
N PHE A 94 -13.70 0.04 1.08
CA PHE A 94 -14.57 -0.82 0.25
C PHE A 94 -14.30 -0.65 -1.24
N ASP A 95 -13.82 0.53 -1.68
CA ASP A 95 -13.36 0.73 -3.06
C ASP A 95 -12.08 -0.08 -3.32
N TYR A 96 -11.14 -0.14 -2.35
CA TYR A 96 -9.99 -1.05 -2.43
C TYR A 96 -10.45 -2.50 -2.60
N VAL A 97 -11.39 -2.97 -1.77
CA VAL A 97 -11.93 -4.34 -1.83
C VAL A 97 -12.61 -4.61 -3.18
N ARG A 98 -13.40 -3.66 -3.68
CA ARG A 98 -14.07 -3.75 -4.98
C ARG A 98 -13.05 -3.93 -6.10
N VAL A 99 -12.07 -3.03 -6.19
CA VAL A 99 -11.02 -3.07 -7.21
C VAL A 99 -10.23 -4.37 -7.12
N LEU A 100 -9.84 -4.79 -5.90
CA LEU A 100 -9.12 -6.05 -5.70
C LEU A 100 -9.93 -7.26 -6.19
N ASN A 101 -11.24 -7.31 -5.92
CA ASN A 101 -12.10 -8.41 -6.37
C ASN A 101 -12.29 -8.41 -7.89
N GLU A 102 -12.41 -7.24 -8.51
CA GLU A 102 -12.45 -7.11 -9.97
C GLU A 102 -11.14 -7.59 -10.61
N VAL A 103 -9.99 -7.24 -10.03
CA VAL A 103 -8.68 -7.71 -10.48
C VAL A 103 -8.54 -9.21 -10.28
N ARG A 104 -8.99 -9.76 -9.14
CA ARG A 104 -9.01 -11.22 -8.87
C ARG A 104 -9.85 -11.99 -9.89
N ALA A 105 -10.93 -11.43 -10.37
CA ALA A 105 -11.75 -12.05 -11.41
C ALA A 105 -10.97 -12.23 -12.74
N LYS A 106 -10.03 -11.33 -13.05
CA LYS A 106 -9.15 -11.40 -14.22
C LYS A 106 -7.87 -12.21 -13.98
N ASN A 107 -7.35 -12.18 -12.75
CA ASN A 107 -6.13 -12.86 -12.34
C ASN A 107 -6.32 -13.44 -10.92
N PRO A 108 -6.80 -14.70 -10.79
CA PRO A 108 -6.99 -15.35 -9.50
C PRO A 108 -5.71 -15.44 -8.64
N ASP A 109 -4.54 -15.45 -9.27
CA ASP A 109 -3.23 -15.55 -8.61
C ASP A 109 -2.67 -14.19 -8.16
N VAL A 110 -3.42 -13.09 -8.38
CA VAL A 110 -2.96 -11.74 -8.00
C VAL A 110 -2.54 -11.69 -6.55
N LYS A 111 -1.39 -11.10 -6.30
CA LYS A 111 -0.94 -10.79 -4.95
C LYS A 111 -1.52 -9.44 -4.51
N PHE A 112 -1.71 -9.28 -3.20
CA PHE A 112 -2.14 -8.00 -2.67
C PHE A 112 -1.47 -7.70 -1.34
N LEU A 113 -1.38 -6.42 -1.03
CA LEU A 113 -0.96 -5.88 0.25
C LEU A 113 -1.82 -4.66 0.58
N LEU A 114 -2.54 -4.70 1.69
CA LEU A 114 -3.19 -3.54 2.29
C LEU A 114 -2.45 -3.15 3.56
N GLU A 115 -2.07 -1.88 3.68
CA GLU A 115 -1.54 -1.27 4.91
C GLU A 115 -2.61 -0.42 5.58
N ASN A 116 -2.67 -0.45 6.91
CA ASN A 116 -3.47 0.50 7.67
C ASN A 116 -2.89 0.72 9.07
N VAL A 117 -3.44 1.70 9.80
CA VAL A 117 -3.10 1.92 11.21
C VAL A 117 -3.60 0.76 12.07
N ILE A 118 -2.97 0.59 13.24
CA ILE A 118 -3.54 -0.27 14.28
C ILE A 118 -4.85 0.34 14.76
N MET A 119 -5.90 -0.46 14.72
CA MET A 119 -7.26 -0.05 15.05
C MET A 119 -7.88 -0.97 16.11
N LYS A 120 -9.14 -0.77 16.47
CA LYS A 120 -9.86 -1.69 17.32
C LYS A 120 -10.07 -3.03 16.59
N ARG A 121 -10.04 -4.12 17.38
CA ARG A 121 -10.16 -5.47 16.83
C ARG A 121 -11.43 -5.67 16.00
N GLU A 122 -12.55 -5.13 16.44
CA GLU A 122 -13.82 -5.20 15.71
C GLU A 122 -13.73 -4.68 14.25
N TRP A 123 -12.83 -3.72 14.00
CA TRP A 123 -12.61 -3.14 12.68
C TRP A 123 -11.55 -3.92 11.88
N GLU A 124 -10.53 -4.42 12.54
CA GLU A 124 -9.58 -5.36 11.92
C GLU A 124 -10.30 -6.64 11.48
N ASP A 125 -11.27 -7.12 12.26
CA ASP A 125 -12.09 -8.30 11.94
C ASP A 125 -12.91 -8.08 10.66
N VAL A 126 -13.49 -6.87 10.45
CA VAL A 126 -14.20 -6.54 9.21
C VAL A 126 -13.26 -6.55 8.01
N ILE A 127 -12.07 -5.94 8.13
CA ILE A 127 -11.06 -5.94 7.05
C ILE A 127 -10.63 -7.37 6.75
N THR A 128 -10.36 -8.15 7.78
CA THR A 128 -9.97 -9.56 7.71
C THR A 128 -11.03 -10.40 7.00
N GLU A 129 -12.31 -10.22 7.34
CA GLU A 129 -13.42 -10.91 6.67
C GLU A 129 -13.46 -10.59 5.18
N LYS A 130 -13.33 -9.31 4.80
CA LYS A 130 -13.40 -8.88 3.39
C LYS A 130 -12.20 -9.33 2.56
N LEU A 131 -11.02 -9.40 3.16
CA LEU A 131 -9.79 -9.78 2.45
C LEU A 131 -9.49 -11.29 2.52
N GLY A 132 -10.05 -11.99 3.51
CA GLY A 132 -9.87 -13.42 3.71
C GLY A 132 -8.52 -13.83 4.31
N VAL A 133 -7.78 -12.88 4.91
CA VAL A 133 -6.47 -13.12 5.52
C VAL A 133 -6.34 -12.36 6.84
N GLN A 134 -5.56 -12.91 7.78
CA GLN A 134 -5.27 -12.24 9.04
C GLN A 134 -4.23 -11.14 8.87
N PRO A 135 -4.29 -10.04 9.66
CA PRO A 135 -3.27 -9.01 9.64
C PRO A 135 -1.98 -9.46 10.32
N VAL A 136 -0.86 -8.96 9.81
CA VAL A 136 0.44 -8.99 10.49
C VAL A 136 0.73 -7.58 11.02
N HIS A 137 1.03 -7.46 12.30
CA HIS A 137 1.36 -6.20 12.92
C HIS A 137 2.87 -5.97 12.90
N ILE A 138 3.31 -4.90 12.25
CA ILE A 138 4.72 -4.54 12.13
C ILE A 138 4.92 -3.13 12.65
N ASN A 139 5.97 -2.94 13.46
CA ASN A 139 6.39 -1.62 13.87
C ASN A 139 7.75 -1.29 13.22
N SER A 140 7.81 -0.20 12.46
CA SER A 140 9.04 0.22 11.79
C SER A 140 10.20 0.52 12.76
N ARG A 141 9.91 0.72 14.06
CA ARG A 141 10.94 0.90 15.10
C ARG A 141 11.96 -0.24 15.15
N ALA A 142 11.58 -1.44 14.72
CA ALA A 142 12.51 -2.57 14.64
C ALA A 142 13.62 -2.35 13.57
N HIS A 143 13.40 -1.46 12.60
CA HIS A 143 14.26 -1.27 11.43
C HIS A 143 14.64 0.19 11.17
N SER A 144 14.01 1.14 11.86
CA SER A 144 14.24 2.59 11.70
C SER A 144 14.05 3.33 13.02
N ALA A 145 14.43 4.59 13.06
CA ALA A 145 14.20 5.47 14.21
C ALA A 145 12.71 5.84 14.41
N GLN A 146 11.85 5.52 13.45
CA GLN A 146 10.45 5.89 13.49
C GLN A 146 9.61 4.84 14.26
N ASN A 147 8.88 5.28 15.28
CA ASN A 147 7.89 4.45 15.95
C ASN A 147 6.56 4.52 15.17
N ARG A 148 6.34 3.56 14.25
CA ARG A 148 5.17 3.54 13.37
C ARG A 148 4.56 2.13 13.31
N PRO A 149 3.72 1.77 14.29
CA PRO A 149 3.00 0.49 14.26
C PRO A 149 1.91 0.51 13.18
N ARG A 150 1.85 -0.58 12.39
CA ARG A 150 0.90 -0.77 11.28
C ARG A 150 0.41 -2.21 11.21
N ALA A 151 -0.80 -2.37 10.69
CA ALA A 151 -1.37 -3.65 10.32
C ALA A 151 -1.28 -3.85 8.81
N TYR A 152 -0.89 -5.03 8.39
CA TYR A 152 -0.75 -5.42 6.98
C TYR A 152 -1.56 -6.67 6.70
N TRP A 153 -2.44 -6.61 5.70
CA TRP A 153 -3.18 -7.76 5.19
C TRP A 153 -2.63 -8.13 3.82
N SER A 154 -2.24 -9.39 3.63
CA SER A 154 -1.68 -9.83 2.35
C SER A 154 -1.84 -11.32 2.15
N ASN A 155 -1.91 -11.75 0.88
CA ASN A 155 -1.79 -13.15 0.47
C ASN A 155 -0.38 -13.50 -0.03
N ILE A 156 0.59 -12.63 0.17
CA ILE A 156 2.00 -12.93 -0.05
C ILE A 156 2.45 -13.82 1.11
N ALA A 157 3.05 -14.97 0.81
CA ALA A 157 3.59 -15.87 1.83
C ALA A 157 4.72 -15.16 2.61
N ASP A 158 4.86 -15.54 3.90
CA ASP A 158 5.97 -15.11 4.77
C ASP A 158 6.06 -13.61 5.09
N LEU A 159 4.92 -12.95 5.31
CA LEU A 159 4.89 -11.64 5.98
C LEU A 159 5.23 -11.77 7.49
N SER A 160 6.22 -12.55 7.83
CA SER A 160 6.70 -12.56 9.21
C SER A 160 7.47 -11.27 9.50
N PRO A 161 7.28 -10.64 10.67
CA PRO A 161 8.18 -9.57 11.10
C PRO A 161 9.62 -10.13 11.06
N LEU A 162 10.50 -9.47 10.32
CA LEU A 162 11.91 -9.87 10.32
C LEU A 162 12.38 -9.92 11.78
N SER A 163 12.89 -11.06 12.21
CA SER A 163 13.54 -11.17 13.51
C SER A 163 14.64 -10.11 13.58
N SER A 164 14.76 -9.42 14.71
CA SER A 164 15.64 -8.29 14.99
C SER A 164 17.16 -8.57 14.86
N GLY A 165 17.56 -9.49 13.98
CA GLY A 165 18.92 -10.01 13.85
C GLY A 165 19.62 -9.79 12.50
N GLY A 166 19.11 -8.94 11.59
CA GLY A 166 19.70 -8.81 10.26
C GLY A 166 19.55 -7.45 9.61
N GLY A 167 19.60 -6.37 10.38
CA GLY A 167 19.61 -5.03 9.82
C GLY A 167 20.91 -4.75 9.09
N SER A 168 20.94 -4.88 7.76
CA SER A 168 21.96 -4.21 6.96
C SER A 168 21.79 -2.70 7.23
N ARG A 169 22.75 -2.11 7.92
CA ARG A 169 22.80 -0.66 8.17
C ARG A 169 22.89 0.02 6.81
N TRP A 170 21.81 0.73 6.41
CA TRP A 170 21.85 1.59 5.24
C TRP A 170 22.96 2.62 5.45
N THR A 171 24.00 2.59 4.64
CA THR A 171 25.01 3.64 4.56
C THR A 171 24.70 4.47 3.33
N PRO A 172 24.44 5.80 3.48
CA PRO A 172 24.28 6.67 2.32
C PRO A 172 25.56 6.60 1.50
N SER A 173 25.43 6.30 0.19
CA SER A 173 26.56 6.43 -0.73
C SER A 173 26.94 7.90 -0.80
N SER A 174 28.12 8.24 -0.35
CA SER A 174 28.74 9.56 -0.53
C SER A 174 29.18 9.70 -1.99
N THR A 175 28.27 10.07 -2.88
CA THR A 175 28.67 10.72 -4.13
C THR A 175 28.94 12.18 -3.77
N ALA A 176 30.19 12.42 -3.35
CA ALA A 176 30.74 13.76 -3.27
C ALA A 176 30.67 14.42 -4.63
N ALA A 177 30.03 15.57 -4.67
CA ALA A 177 30.22 16.53 -5.76
C ALA A 177 31.71 16.85 -5.85
N SER A 178 32.33 16.53 -6.97
CA SER A 178 33.64 17.06 -7.35
C SER A 178 33.38 18.09 -8.44
N THR A 179 33.60 19.35 -8.02
CA THR A 179 33.91 20.57 -8.81
C THR A 179 33.39 20.66 -10.23
#